data_c90053eb012713c226fae223f2ec04f7
#
_entry.id   c90053eb012713c226fae223f2ec04f7
#
_cell.length_a   1.000
_cell.length_b   1.000
_cell.length_c   1.000
_cell.angle_alpha   90.00
_cell.angle_beta   90.00
_cell.angle_gamma   90.00
#
_symmetry.space_group_name_H-M   'P 1'
#
loop_
_entity.id
_entity.type
_entity.pdbx_description
1 polymer ?
#
loop_
_entity_poly.entity_id
_entity_poly.type
_entity_poly.pdbx_seq_one_letter_code
_entity_poly.pdbx_strand_id
1 'polypeptide(L)'
;MLPSKYRLKKKINFARIEIDGKMIQSKSFGMGIYDRGDGESSRFGFIISTKISKKAVVRNRIKRIMSEVIRKNLDKVKKGYDVLFLIKPSIVKLE
;
A
#
# COMPACT_ATOMS: atom_id res chain seq x y z
N MET A 1 12.08 -3.06 4.63
CA MET A 1 11.31 -2.43 3.53
C MET A 1 11.20 -3.40 2.36
N LEU A 2 10.20 -3.24 1.53
CA LEU A 2 10.05 -4.07 0.34
C LEU A 2 11.17 -3.81 -0.67
N PRO A 3 11.66 -4.87 -1.36
CA PRO A 3 12.54 -4.68 -2.50
C PRO A 3 11.94 -3.76 -3.55
N SER A 4 12.81 -3.09 -4.29
CA SER A 4 12.42 -2.07 -5.27
C SER A 4 11.35 -2.53 -6.28
N LYS A 5 11.46 -3.76 -6.76
CA LYS A 5 10.52 -4.31 -7.76
C LYS A 5 9.09 -4.47 -7.25
N TYR A 6 8.90 -4.50 -5.93
CA TYR A 6 7.59 -4.61 -5.29
C TYR A 6 7.06 -3.26 -4.80
N ARG A 7 7.75 -2.17 -5.07
CA ARG A 7 7.32 -0.84 -4.63
C ARG A 7 6.70 -0.03 -5.77
N LEU A 8 5.56 0.55 -5.48
CA LEU A 8 4.89 1.47 -6.40
C LEU A 8 5.57 2.83 -6.28
N LYS A 9 6.13 3.36 -7.36
CA LYS A 9 7.00 4.54 -7.32
C LYS A 9 6.53 5.74 -8.13
N LYS A 10 5.89 5.50 -9.28
CA LYS A 10 5.55 6.57 -10.22
C LYS A 10 4.17 7.15 -9.91
N LYS A 11 4.06 8.49 -9.96
CA LYS A 11 2.78 9.19 -9.74
C LYS A 11 1.68 8.71 -10.68
N ILE A 12 2.02 8.40 -11.93
CA ILE A 12 1.03 7.92 -12.90
C ILE A 12 0.40 6.59 -12.46
N ASN A 13 1.16 5.75 -11.78
CA ASN A 13 0.65 4.47 -11.28
C ASN A 13 -0.35 4.68 -10.14
N PHE A 14 -0.09 5.65 -9.26
CA PHE A 14 -1.03 6.02 -8.20
C PHE A 14 -2.32 6.60 -8.79
N ALA A 15 -2.20 7.49 -9.76
CA ALA A 15 -3.37 8.08 -10.43
C ALA A 15 -4.22 7.02 -11.13
N ARG A 16 -3.59 6.04 -11.76
CA ARG A 16 -4.28 4.96 -12.46
C ARG A 16 -5.11 4.11 -11.52
N ILE A 17 -4.59 3.84 -10.32
CA ILE A 17 -5.34 3.12 -9.29
C ILE A 17 -6.57 3.92 -8.85
N GLU A 18 -6.43 5.22 -8.67
CA GLU A 18 -7.53 6.09 -8.25
C GLU A 18 -8.63 6.19 -9.29
N ILE A 19 -8.27 6.21 -10.59
CA ILE A 19 -9.22 6.38 -11.68
C ILE A 19 -9.87 5.06 -12.10
N ASP A 20 -9.05 4.03 -12.32
CA ASP A 20 -9.48 2.78 -12.94
C ASP A 20 -9.48 1.58 -11.98
N GLY A 21 -8.91 1.72 -10.79
CA GLY A 21 -8.82 0.66 -9.82
C GLY A 21 -10.09 0.49 -9.01
N LYS A 22 -10.19 -0.62 -8.31
CA LYS A 22 -11.24 -0.87 -7.32
C LYS A 22 -10.79 -0.42 -5.97
N MET A 23 -11.68 0.23 -5.22
CA MET A 23 -11.41 0.70 -3.86
C MET A 23 -12.18 -0.14 -2.84
N ILE A 24 -11.45 -0.62 -1.83
CA ILE A 24 -12.01 -1.35 -0.70
C ILE A 24 -11.72 -0.53 0.55
N GLN A 25 -12.74 -0.30 1.38
CA GLN A 25 -12.61 0.52 2.59
C GLN A 25 -12.81 -0.31 3.85
N SER A 26 -12.02 0.00 4.87
CA SER A 26 -12.18 -0.52 6.23
C SER A 26 -12.01 0.61 7.23
N LYS A 27 -12.11 0.31 8.55
CA LYS A 27 -11.91 1.32 9.59
C LYS A 27 -10.47 1.84 9.63
N SER A 28 -9.50 0.97 9.40
CA SER A 28 -8.09 1.30 9.61
C SER A 28 -7.36 1.68 8.33
N PHE A 29 -7.85 1.22 7.18
CA PHE A 29 -7.20 1.53 5.91
C PHE A 29 -8.17 1.40 4.75
N GLY A 30 -7.83 2.07 3.64
CA GLY A 30 -8.43 1.83 2.33
C GLY A 30 -7.42 1.10 1.47
N MET A 31 -7.89 0.34 0.49
CA MET A 31 -7.05 -0.36 -0.45
C MET A 31 -7.54 -0.14 -1.87
N GLY A 32 -6.67 0.39 -2.72
CA GLY A 32 -6.93 0.52 -4.15
C GLY A 32 -6.18 -0.57 -4.90
N ILE A 33 -6.87 -1.25 -5.82
CA ILE A 33 -6.30 -2.34 -6.60
C ILE A 33 -6.51 -2.08 -8.08
N TYR A 34 -5.43 -2.10 -8.86
CA TYR A 34 -5.49 -1.99 -10.31
C TYR A 34 -4.88 -3.24 -10.93
N ASP A 35 -5.65 -3.91 -11.79
CA ASP A 35 -5.19 -5.07 -12.56
C ASP A 35 -4.49 -4.59 -13.83
N ARG A 36 -3.18 -4.76 -13.91
CA ARG A 36 -2.41 -4.38 -15.11
C ARG A 36 -2.55 -5.40 -16.24
N GLY A 37 -2.98 -6.62 -15.92
CA GLY A 37 -3.14 -7.67 -16.92
C GLY A 37 -1.83 -8.25 -17.45
N ASP A 38 -0.73 -8.05 -16.73
CA ASP A 38 0.58 -8.58 -17.11
C ASP A 38 1.05 -9.69 -16.17
N GLY A 39 2.18 -10.31 -16.46
CA GLY A 39 2.77 -11.35 -15.62
C GLY A 39 3.86 -10.84 -14.69
N GLU A 40 4.02 -9.53 -14.60
CA GLU A 40 5.03 -8.91 -13.76
C GLU A 40 4.64 -8.95 -12.28
N SER A 41 5.61 -8.81 -11.39
CA SER A 41 5.37 -8.78 -9.95
C SER A 41 4.40 -7.67 -9.59
N SER A 42 3.50 -7.94 -8.65
CA SER A 42 2.61 -6.92 -8.09
C SER A 42 3.44 -5.89 -7.33
N ARG A 43 2.98 -4.65 -7.35
CA ARG A 43 3.66 -3.52 -6.70
C ARG A 43 2.76 -2.93 -5.65
N PHE A 44 3.36 -2.45 -4.56
CA PHE A 44 2.64 -1.95 -3.39
C PHE A 44 3.09 -0.55 -3.04
N GLY A 45 2.14 0.30 -2.71
CA GLY A 45 2.40 1.67 -2.26
C GLY A 45 1.60 1.96 -1.00
N PHE A 46 2.09 2.94 -0.22
CA PHE A 46 1.45 3.37 1.01
C PHE A 46 1.31 4.87 1.01
N ILE A 47 0.13 5.37 1.36
CA ILE A 47 -0.10 6.78 1.63
C ILE A 47 -0.48 6.88 3.10
N ILE A 48 0.37 7.57 3.87
CA ILE A 48 0.17 7.77 5.29
C ILE A 48 0.07 9.28 5.54
N SER A 49 -1.12 9.73 5.90
CA SER A 49 -1.38 11.16 6.10
C SER A 49 -0.65 11.68 7.34
N THR A 50 -0.20 12.94 7.29
CA THR A 50 0.32 13.65 8.46
C THR A 50 -0.75 13.80 9.55
N LYS A 51 -2.03 13.64 9.20
CA LYS A 51 -3.12 13.61 10.17
C LYS A 51 -3.06 12.42 11.12
N ILE A 52 -2.40 11.33 10.71
CA ILE A 52 -2.20 10.14 11.55
C ILE A 52 -1.22 10.46 12.66
N SER A 53 -0.10 11.06 12.30
CA SER A 53 0.92 11.54 13.23
C SER A 53 1.83 12.51 12.50
N LYS A 54 2.19 13.60 13.17
CA LYS A 54 3.19 14.54 12.66
C LYS A 54 4.61 13.99 12.82
N LYS A 55 4.78 12.96 13.65
CA LYS A 55 6.08 12.34 13.89
C LYS A 55 6.43 11.38 12.77
N ALA A 56 7.52 11.64 12.06
CA ALA A 56 8.01 10.78 11.00
C ALA A 56 8.33 9.37 11.49
N VAL A 57 8.76 9.24 12.73
CA VAL A 57 9.06 7.94 13.38
C VAL A 57 7.84 7.03 13.37
N VAL A 58 6.67 7.57 13.73
CA VAL A 58 5.42 6.81 13.77
C VAL A 58 5.02 6.37 12.36
N ARG A 59 5.07 7.28 11.38
CA ARG A 59 4.74 6.97 10.00
C ARG A 59 5.67 5.91 9.43
N ASN A 60 6.96 6.02 9.68
CA ASN A 60 7.95 5.04 9.21
C ASN A 60 7.75 3.67 9.85
N ARG A 61 7.35 3.64 11.11
CA ARG A 61 7.04 2.39 11.82
C ARG A 61 5.85 1.66 11.16
N ILE A 62 4.79 2.40 10.83
CA ILE A 62 3.63 1.84 10.14
C ILE A 62 4.03 1.27 8.79
N LYS A 63 4.80 2.01 8.00
CA LYS A 63 5.32 1.54 6.71
C LYS A 63 6.11 0.25 6.86
N ARG A 64 6.96 0.17 7.88
CA ARG A 64 7.78 -1.01 8.14
C ARG A 64 6.95 -2.23 8.46
N ILE A 65 5.95 -2.06 9.33
CA ILE A 65 5.05 -3.15 9.72
C ILE A 65 4.28 -3.66 8.50
N MET A 66 3.70 -2.75 7.72
CA MET A 66 2.94 -3.11 6.51
C MET A 66 3.84 -3.79 5.47
N SER A 67 5.04 -3.28 5.26
CA SER A 67 6.01 -3.87 4.32
C SER A 67 6.40 -5.28 4.74
N GLU A 68 6.57 -5.51 6.02
CA GLU A 68 6.95 -6.82 6.55
C GLU A 68 5.84 -7.84 6.36
N VAL A 69 4.58 -7.44 6.60
CA VAL A 69 3.42 -8.31 6.37
C VAL A 69 3.34 -8.70 4.89
N ILE A 70 3.51 -7.74 3.98
CA ILE A 70 3.49 -8.00 2.55
C ILE A 70 4.64 -8.93 2.15
N ARG A 71 5.85 -8.66 2.64
CA ARG A 71 7.03 -9.46 2.32
C ARG A 71 6.84 -10.93 2.69
N LYS A 72 6.25 -11.19 3.85
CA LYS A 72 5.99 -12.57 4.34
C LYS A 72 4.93 -13.29 3.53
N ASN A 73 4.10 -12.57 2.78
CA ASN A 73 2.98 -13.13 2.03
C ASN A 73 3.11 -12.97 0.52
N LEU A 74 4.30 -12.61 0.02
CA LEU A 74 4.52 -12.38 -1.42
C LEU A 74 4.21 -13.61 -2.27
N ASP A 75 4.48 -14.80 -1.75
CA ASP A 75 4.20 -16.06 -2.44
C ASP A 75 2.71 -16.33 -2.60
N LYS A 76 1.88 -15.69 -1.79
CA LYS A 76 0.41 -15.83 -1.82
C LYS A 76 -0.26 -14.74 -2.67
N VAL A 77 0.47 -13.70 -3.05
CA VAL A 77 -0.06 -12.58 -3.82
C VAL A 77 0.02 -12.90 -5.32
N LYS A 78 -1.10 -12.70 -6.02
CA LYS A 78 -1.14 -12.86 -7.46
C LYS A 78 -0.31 -11.79 -8.14
N LYS A 79 0.32 -12.13 -9.27
CA LYS A 79 1.08 -11.18 -10.08
C LYS A 79 0.18 -10.28 -10.90
N GLY A 80 0.71 -9.14 -11.33
CA GLY A 80 0.05 -8.27 -12.28
C GLY A 80 -0.80 -7.16 -11.68
N TYR A 81 -0.71 -6.92 -10.38
CA TYR A 81 -1.52 -5.89 -9.71
C TYR A 81 -0.68 -4.75 -9.17
N ASP A 82 -1.25 -3.56 -9.20
CA ASP A 82 -0.77 -2.42 -8.42
C ASP A 82 -1.73 -2.22 -7.25
N VAL A 83 -1.19 -2.19 -6.04
CA VAL A 83 -1.99 -2.09 -4.82
C VAL A 83 -1.55 -0.87 -4.02
N LEU A 84 -2.50 -0.02 -3.67
CA LEU A 84 -2.25 1.19 -2.88
C LEU A 84 -2.98 1.07 -1.55
N PHE A 85 -2.25 1.20 -0.45
CA PHE A 85 -2.82 1.24 0.88
C PHE A 85 -2.93 2.69 1.35
N LEU A 86 -4.14 3.11 1.70
CA LEU A 86 -4.42 4.41 2.30
C LEU A 86 -4.63 4.20 3.79
N ILE A 87 -3.64 4.58 4.58
CA ILE A 87 -3.67 4.34 6.02
C ILE A 87 -4.48 5.42 6.72
N LYS A 88 -5.47 5.01 7.50
CA LYS A 88 -6.37 5.91 8.23
C LYS A 88 -5.90 6.13 9.67
N PRO A 89 -6.29 7.27 10.29
CA PRO A 89 -5.86 7.58 11.67
C PRO A 89 -6.19 6.49 12.70
N SER A 90 -7.27 5.76 12.53
CA SER A 90 -7.68 4.69 13.42
C SER A 90 -6.67 3.54 13.54
N ILE A 91 -5.73 3.41 12.61
CA ILE A 91 -4.71 2.36 12.68
C ILE A 91 -3.78 2.53 13.88
N VAL A 92 -3.59 3.77 14.33
CA VAL A 92 -2.72 4.07 15.48
C VAL A 92 -3.26 3.43 16.76
N LYS A 93 -4.57 3.25 16.85
CA LYS A 93 -5.23 2.62 18.01
C LYS A 93 -5.07 1.10 18.03
N LEU A 94 -4.63 0.50 16.92
CA LEU A 94 -4.44 -0.95 16.82
C LEU A 94 -3.04 -1.40 17.25
N GLU A 95 -2.15 -0.46 17.48
CA GLU A 95 -0.79 -0.77 17.92
C GLU A 95 -0.71 -1.09 19.42
#